data_38899f41207f0605da5c22487804f0d1
#
_entry.id   38899f41207f0605da5c22487804f0d1
#
_cell.length_a   1.000
_cell.length_b   1.000
_cell.length_c   1.000
_cell.angle_alpha   90.00
_cell.angle_beta   90.00
_cell.angle_gamma   90.00
#
_symmetry.space_group_name_H-M   'P 1'
#
loop_
_entity.id
_entity.type
_entity.pdbx_description
1 polymer ?
#
loop_
_entity_poly.entity_id
_entity_poly.type
_entity_poly.pdbx_seq_one_letter_code
_entity_poly.pdbx_strand_id
1 'polypeptide(L)'
;MSSISIIGMGNMASALAGRALAGGNTVEIIGRDPAKAKALAAALGGATVGTSPTGDIVIVAVPYASAAAVVSEYGNALPGKVIIDITNPITPDFAGFVTPDGSSGAQEIAKATPAGAHVVKAFNTLPCDVLATGSVAGRPVDVFMAGDDAQAKAHVSVFIESLGMHPMDVGPLPMARALENATLLQLGLITHTVKNTNLILGASILS
;
A
#
# COMPACT_ATOMS: atom_id res chain seq x y z
N MET A 1 8.79 3.82 -15.45
CA MET A 1 8.70 2.35 -15.31
C MET A 1 9.47 1.98 -14.07
N SER A 2 8.81 1.39 -13.07
CA SER A 2 9.40 1.05 -11.77
C SER A 2 9.52 -0.45 -11.60
N SER A 3 10.48 -0.90 -10.78
CA SER A 3 10.61 -2.28 -10.34
C SER A 3 9.95 -2.44 -8.98
N ILE A 4 9.01 -3.38 -8.85
CA ILE A 4 8.14 -3.51 -7.70
C ILE A 4 8.28 -4.92 -7.11
N SER A 5 8.62 -5.01 -5.84
CA SER A 5 8.47 -6.26 -5.06
C SER A 5 7.25 -6.14 -4.15
N ILE A 6 6.33 -7.10 -4.24
CA ILE A 6 5.13 -7.14 -3.40
C ILE A 6 5.27 -8.30 -2.41
N ILE A 7 5.34 -7.98 -1.13
CA ILE A 7 5.38 -8.96 -0.04
C ILE A 7 3.96 -9.22 0.44
N GLY A 8 3.42 -10.36 0.04
CA GLY A 8 2.05 -10.78 0.33
C GLY A 8 1.38 -11.40 -0.90
N MET A 9 0.28 -12.14 -0.67
CA MET A 9 -0.44 -12.88 -1.72
C MET A 9 -1.96 -12.79 -1.53
N GLY A 10 -2.43 -11.79 -0.78
CA GLY A 10 -3.85 -11.52 -0.57
C GLY A 10 -4.47 -10.70 -1.72
N ASN A 11 -5.75 -10.37 -1.60
CA ASN A 11 -6.50 -9.63 -2.61
C ASN A 11 -5.87 -8.27 -2.94
N MET A 12 -5.38 -7.53 -1.94
CA MET A 12 -4.69 -6.25 -2.15
C MET A 12 -3.38 -6.42 -2.94
N ALA A 13 -2.59 -7.46 -2.60
CA ALA A 13 -1.37 -7.78 -3.34
C ALA A 13 -1.67 -8.11 -4.80
N SER A 14 -2.71 -8.93 -5.05
CA SER A 14 -3.15 -9.30 -6.39
C SER A 14 -3.62 -8.09 -7.20
N ALA A 15 -4.45 -7.23 -6.61
CA ALA A 15 -4.97 -6.03 -7.25
C ALA A 15 -3.84 -5.05 -7.64
N LEU A 16 -2.93 -4.76 -6.69
CA LEU A 16 -1.77 -3.89 -6.94
C LEU A 16 -0.82 -4.47 -7.98
N ALA A 17 -0.54 -5.79 -7.92
CA ALA A 17 0.32 -6.47 -8.87
C ALA A 17 -0.24 -6.41 -10.30
N GLY A 18 -1.52 -6.75 -10.47
CA GLY A 18 -2.19 -6.67 -11.77
C GLY A 18 -2.20 -5.26 -12.33
N ARG A 19 -2.49 -4.28 -11.48
CA ARG A 19 -2.50 -2.87 -11.88
C ARG A 19 -1.10 -2.36 -12.23
N ALA A 20 -0.07 -2.76 -11.46
CA ALA A 20 1.31 -2.40 -11.73
C ALA A 20 1.80 -2.95 -13.07
N LEU A 21 1.49 -4.22 -13.38
CA LEU A 21 1.80 -4.83 -14.68
C LEU A 21 1.09 -4.10 -15.82
N ALA A 22 -0.20 -3.78 -15.67
CA ALA A 22 -0.96 -3.02 -16.67
C ALA A 22 -0.39 -1.61 -16.90
N GLY A 23 0.22 -1.02 -15.87
CA GLY A 23 0.95 0.26 -15.94
C GLY A 23 2.37 0.15 -16.50
N GLY A 24 2.78 -1.02 -16.99
CA GLY A 24 4.09 -1.25 -17.60
C GLY A 24 5.25 -1.43 -16.59
N ASN A 25 4.95 -1.64 -15.31
CA ASN A 25 5.97 -1.90 -14.29
C ASN A 25 6.38 -3.38 -14.27
N THR A 26 7.58 -3.67 -13.79
CA THR A 26 7.98 -5.05 -13.49
C THR A 26 7.52 -5.40 -12.07
N VAL A 27 7.02 -6.62 -11.89
CA VAL A 27 6.46 -7.08 -10.61
C VAL A 27 7.06 -8.40 -10.18
N GLU A 28 7.51 -8.45 -8.93
CA GLU A 28 7.96 -9.64 -8.23
C GLU A 28 7.02 -9.90 -7.05
N ILE A 29 6.54 -11.13 -6.92
CA ILE A 29 5.70 -11.57 -5.80
C ILE A 29 6.55 -12.35 -4.81
N ILE A 30 6.46 -11.96 -3.54
CA ILE A 30 7.16 -12.62 -2.44
C ILE A 30 6.13 -13.10 -1.42
N GLY A 31 6.20 -14.36 -1.07
CA GLY A 31 5.28 -14.96 -0.11
C GLY A 31 5.90 -16.15 0.60
N ARG A 32 5.43 -16.42 1.82
CA ARG A 32 5.89 -17.56 2.65
C ARG A 32 5.56 -18.94 2.06
N ASP A 33 4.57 -19.00 1.17
CA ASP A 33 4.18 -20.21 0.45
C ASP A 33 4.58 -20.09 -1.02
N PRO A 34 5.67 -20.76 -1.46
CA PRO A 34 6.15 -20.66 -2.83
C PRO A 34 5.15 -21.15 -3.89
N ALA A 35 4.30 -22.14 -3.53
CA ALA A 35 3.30 -22.65 -4.46
C ALA A 35 2.21 -21.62 -4.73
N LYS A 36 1.73 -20.92 -3.69
CA LYS A 36 0.76 -19.83 -3.81
C LYS A 36 1.37 -18.63 -4.56
N ALA A 37 2.64 -18.28 -4.29
CA ALA A 37 3.31 -17.20 -5.00
C ALA A 37 3.41 -17.50 -6.50
N LYS A 38 3.80 -18.73 -6.88
CA LYS A 38 3.83 -19.18 -8.28
C LYS A 38 2.45 -19.16 -8.94
N ALA A 39 1.42 -19.63 -8.22
CA ALA A 39 0.05 -19.62 -8.74
C ALA A 39 -0.43 -18.19 -8.99
N LEU A 40 -0.17 -17.25 -8.08
CA LEU A 40 -0.53 -15.84 -8.26
C LEU A 40 0.25 -15.21 -9.42
N ALA A 41 1.57 -15.41 -9.50
CA ALA A 41 2.39 -14.88 -10.58
C ALA A 41 1.93 -15.41 -11.96
N ALA A 42 1.60 -16.69 -12.04
CA ALA A 42 1.05 -17.30 -13.26
C ALA A 42 -0.32 -16.71 -13.65
N ALA A 43 -1.22 -16.51 -12.68
CA ALA A 43 -2.52 -15.88 -12.92
C ALA A 43 -2.42 -14.43 -13.41
N LEU A 44 -1.39 -13.70 -12.97
CA LEU A 44 -1.12 -12.32 -13.39
C LEU A 44 -0.47 -12.22 -14.78
N GLY A 45 0.14 -13.29 -15.28
CA GLY A 45 0.64 -13.38 -16.66
C GLY A 45 1.91 -12.56 -16.96
N GLY A 46 2.55 -11.94 -15.96
CA GLY A 46 3.74 -11.09 -16.17
C GLY A 46 4.59 -10.87 -14.92
N ALA A 47 4.15 -11.38 -13.79
CA ALA A 47 4.89 -11.29 -12.54
C ALA A 47 5.93 -12.42 -12.41
N THR A 48 7.02 -12.13 -11.72
CA THR A 48 8.01 -13.12 -11.28
C THR A 48 7.78 -13.50 -9.81
N VAL A 49 8.47 -14.54 -9.35
CA VAL A 49 8.47 -14.96 -7.94
C VAL A 49 9.85 -14.77 -7.37
N GLY A 50 9.94 -14.06 -6.25
CA GLY A 50 11.16 -13.83 -5.49
C GLY A 50 11.15 -14.45 -4.11
N THR A 51 12.34 -14.49 -3.50
CA THR A 51 12.54 -14.88 -2.10
C THR A 51 13.04 -13.73 -1.23
N SER A 52 13.52 -12.65 -1.88
CA SER A 52 13.98 -11.42 -1.24
C SER A 52 13.65 -10.23 -2.15
N PRO A 53 13.26 -9.07 -1.64
CA PRO A 53 12.83 -7.95 -2.47
C PRO A 53 13.99 -7.36 -3.29
N THR A 54 13.84 -7.40 -4.62
CA THR A 54 14.81 -6.85 -5.57
C THR A 54 14.36 -5.51 -6.16
N GLY A 55 13.06 -5.24 -6.17
CA GLY A 55 12.48 -4.00 -6.70
C GLY A 55 12.92 -2.74 -5.94
N ASP A 56 12.88 -1.60 -6.61
CA ASP A 56 13.16 -0.28 -6.02
C ASP A 56 12.04 0.15 -5.06
N ILE A 57 10.82 -0.29 -5.33
CA ILE A 57 9.65 -0.12 -4.47
C ILE A 57 9.27 -1.49 -3.89
N VAL A 58 9.11 -1.54 -2.57
CA VAL A 58 8.70 -2.74 -1.84
C VAL A 58 7.33 -2.49 -1.19
N ILE A 59 6.29 -3.16 -1.66
CA ILE A 59 4.93 -3.03 -1.12
C ILE A 59 4.71 -4.09 -0.03
N VAL A 60 4.43 -3.65 1.19
CA VAL A 60 4.13 -4.51 2.33
C VAL A 60 2.62 -4.78 2.36
N ALA A 61 2.21 -5.87 1.69
CA ALA A 61 0.81 -6.28 1.51
C ALA A 61 0.45 -7.48 2.40
N VAL A 62 0.84 -7.41 3.67
CA VAL A 62 0.52 -8.39 4.72
C VAL A 62 -0.36 -7.74 5.80
N PRO A 63 -1.03 -8.52 6.67
CA PRO A 63 -1.72 -7.96 7.82
C PRO A 63 -0.79 -7.11 8.69
N TYR A 64 -1.29 -5.99 9.23
CA TYR A 64 -0.49 -5.07 10.05
C TYR A 64 0.31 -5.78 11.15
N ALA A 65 -0.30 -6.74 11.85
CA ALA A 65 0.36 -7.50 12.92
C ALA A 65 1.65 -8.23 12.49
N SER A 66 1.85 -8.45 11.20
CA SER A 66 3.05 -9.10 10.64
C SER A 66 4.01 -8.10 9.96
N ALA A 67 3.57 -6.87 9.71
CA ALA A 67 4.28 -5.96 8.82
C ALA A 67 5.68 -5.58 9.33
N ALA A 68 5.82 -5.19 10.59
CA ALA A 68 7.11 -4.83 11.19
C ALA A 68 8.09 -6.02 11.21
N ALA A 69 7.59 -7.22 11.54
CA ALA A 69 8.41 -8.44 11.53
C ALA A 69 8.92 -8.79 10.12
N VAL A 70 8.05 -8.65 9.10
CA VAL A 70 8.41 -8.86 7.69
C VAL A 70 9.46 -7.85 7.22
N VAL A 71 9.32 -6.57 7.57
CA VAL A 71 10.32 -5.55 7.25
C VAL A 71 11.67 -5.85 7.91
N SER A 72 11.66 -6.28 9.18
CA SER A 72 12.89 -6.70 9.88
C SER A 72 13.54 -7.94 9.25
N GLU A 73 12.75 -8.91 8.79
CA GLU A 73 13.23 -10.14 8.15
C GLU A 73 14.01 -9.83 6.87
N TYR A 74 13.51 -8.88 6.06
CA TYR A 74 14.17 -8.47 4.82
C TYR A 74 15.16 -7.31 5.01
N GLY A 75 15.46 -6.91 6.24
CA GLY A 75 16.24 -5.71 6.57
C GLY A 75 17.49 -5.50 5.73
N ASN A 76 18.28 -6.55 5.43
CA ASN A 76 19.49 -6.45 4.63
C ASN A 76 19.25 -6.16 3.14
N ALA A 77 18.04 -6.39 2.64
CA ALA A 77 17.67 -6.18 1.25
C ALA A 77 16.96 -4.83 1.01
N LEU A 78 16.67 -4.06 2.06
CA LEU A 78 15.85 -2.85 1.98
C LEU A 78 16.61 -1.52 1.84
N PRO A 79 17.90 -1.37 2.23
CA PRO A 79 18.60 -0.11 2.05
C PRO A 79 18.54 0.39 0.60
N GLY A 80 18.29 1.68 0.41
CA GLY A 80 18.11 2.32 -0.90
C GLY A 80 16.72 2.14 -1.53
N LYS A 81 15.79 1.43 -0.88
CA LYS A 81 14.45 1.17 -1.40
C LYS A 81 13.38 2.02 -0.72
N VAL A 82 12.27 2.18 -1.44
CA VAL A 82 11.05 2.78 -0.89
C VAL A 82 10.09 1.68 -0.45
N ILE A 83 9.68 1.71 0.81
CA ILE A 83 8.73 0.77 1.39
C ILE A 83 7.35 1.43 1.38
N ILE A 84 6.39 0.85 0.66
CA ILE A 84 5.00 1.29 0.72
C ILE A 84 4.25 0.44 1.76
N ASP A 85 3.78 1.10 2.81
CA ASP A 85 2.85 0.53 3.78
C ASP A 85 1.41 0.74 3.35
N ILE A 86 0.69 -0.35 3.08
CA ILE A 86 -0.74 -0.34 2.73
C ILE A 86 -1.64 -0.80 3.87
N THR A 87 -1.09 -1.07 5.06
CA THR A 87 -1.83 -1.69 6.16
C THR A 87 -2.76 -0.72 6.87
N ASN A 88 -3.73 -1.26 7.61
CA ASN A 88 -4.55 -0.51 8.56
C ASN A 88 -4.48 -1.19 9.91
N PRO A 89 -3.92 -0.53 10.96
CA PRO A 89 -3.79 -1.10 12.30
C PRO A 89 -5.08 -0.98 13.11
N ILE A 90 -6.22 -1.29 12.50
CA ILE A 90 -7.55 -1.12 13.09
C ILE A 90 -7.89 -2.34 13.95
N THR A 91 -8.52 -2.11 15.11
CA THR A 91 -9.01 -3.18 15.99
C THR A 91 -10.12 -4.02 15.31
N PRO A 92 -10.28 -5.31 15.66
CA PRO A 92 -11.27 -6.18 15.02
C PRO A 92 -12.73 -5.70 15.14
N ASP A 93 -13.04 -4.93 16.18
CA ASP A 93 -14.35 -4.33 16.42
C ASP A 93 -14.54 -2.97 15.73
N PHE A 94 -13.55 -2.50 14.96
CA PHE A 94 -13.52 -1.20 14.31
C PHE A 94 -13.68 0.00 15.25
N ALA A 95 -13.37 -0.17 16.55
CA ALA A 95 -13.51 0.89 17.54
C ALA A 95 -12.28 1.80 17.67
N GLY A 96 -11.15 1.38 17.12
CA GLY A 96 -9.89 2.13 17.23
C GLY A 96 -8.72 1.45 16.55
N PHE A 97 -7.54 1.67 17.10
CA PHE A 97 -6.29 1.19 16.55
C PHE A 97 -5.50 0.35 17.55
N VAL A 98 -4.68 -0.56 17.04
CA VAL A 98 -3.78 -1.39 17.85
C VAL A 98 -2.37 -0.79 18.01
N THR A 99 -2.15 0.40 17.44
CA THR A 99 -0.89 1.16 17.61
C THR A 99 -0.88 1.93 18.93
N PRO A 100 0.31 2.30 19.46
CA PRO A 100 0.40 3.25 20.56
C PRO A 100 -0.30 4.57 20.26
N ASP A 101 -0.75 5.25 21.32
CA ASP A 101 -1.36 6.57 21.20
C ASP A 101 -0.42 7.56 20.51
N GLY A 102 -0.98 8.36 19.60
CA GLY A 102 -0.21 9.33 18.81
C GLY A 102 0.67 8.74 17.71
N SER A 103 0.70 7.41 17.54
CA SER A 103 1.46 6.74 16.46
C SER A 103 0.54 6.17 15.39
N SER A 104 1.10 5.85 14.23
CA SER A 104 0.44 5.16 13.12
C SER A 104 1.13 3.83 12.82
N GLY A 105 0.44 2.94 12.10
CA GLY A 105 1.04 1.70 11.60
C GLY A 105 2.29 1.95 10.77
N ALA A 106 2.27 2.97 9.91
CA ALA A 106 3.43 3.34 9.11
C ALA A 106 4.62 3.81 9.97
N GLN A 107 4.37 4.56 11.05
CA GLN A 107 5.43 4.97 11.97
C GLN A 107 6.01 3.77 12.74
N GLU A 108 5.19 2.80 13.14
CA GLU A 108 5.67 1.57 13.79
C GLU A 108 6.49 0.71 12.81
N ILE A 109 6.08 0.62 11.55
CA ILE A 109 6.85 -0.05 10.50
C ILE A 109 8.17 0.69 10.24
N ALA A 110 8.17 2.02 10.23
CA ALA A 110 9.38 2.82 10.06
C ALA A 110 10.42 2.59 11.17
N LYS A 111 10.00 2.33 12.41
CA LYS A 111 10.92 1.95 13.51
C LYS A 111 11.63 0.62 13.27
N ALA A 112 11.01 -0.29 12.52
CA ALA A 112 11.59 -1.58 12.15
C ALA A 112 12.38 -1.54 10.83
N THR A 113 12.34 -0.41 10.12
CA THR A 113 12.97 -0.21 8.83
C THR A 113 14.45 0.10 8.99
N PRO A 114 15.36 -0.54 8.23
CA PRO A 114 16.78 -0.27 8.31
C PRO A 114 17.11 1.14 7.78
N ALA A 115 18.25 1.68 8.23
CA ALA A 115 18.78 2.94 7.72
C ALA A 115 18.95 2.88 6.19
N GLY A 116 18.61 3.99 5.52
CA GLY A 116 18.71 4.10 4.06
C GLY A 116 17.48 3.54 3.30
N ALA A 117 16.47 3.00 3.98
CA ALA A 117 15.17 2.72 3.40
C ALA A 117 14.13 3.73 3.90
N HIS A 118 13.15 4.09 3.07
CA HIS A 118 12.18 5.14 3.36
C HIS A 118 10.76 4.60 3.30
N VAL A 119 9.98 4.86 4.35
CA VAL A 119 8.57 4.41 4.42
C VAL A 119 7.65 5.49 3.88
N VAL A 120 6.74 5.08 3.00
CA VAL A 120 5.62 5.89 2.51
C VAL A 120 4.33 5.13 2.77
N LYS A 121 3.39 5.73 3.47
CA LYS A 121 2.02 5.26 3.60
C LYS A 121 1.27 5.57 2.32
N ALA A 122 0.61 4.57 1.69
CA ALA A 122 -0.26 4.80 0.53
C ALA A 122 -1.25 3.63 0.34
N PHE A 123 -2.28 3.83 -0.47
CA PHE A 123 -3.30 2.83 -0.88
C PHE A 123 -4.20 2.28 0.24
N ASN A 124 -3.97 2.58 1.50
CA ASN A 124 -4.72 2.03 2.63
C ASN A 124 -6.20 2.45 2.65
N THR A 125 -6.56 3.54 1.97
CA THR A 125 -7.93 4.06 1.89
C THR A 125 -8.73 3.52 0.70
N LEU A 126 -8.13 2.65 -0.13
CA LEU A 126 -8.77 2.13 -1.33
C LEU A 126 -9.19 0.67 -1.18
N PRO A 127 -10.45 0.31 -1.52
CA PRO A 127 -10.88 -1.08 -1.66
C PRO A 127 -10.13 -1.80 -2.78
N CYS A 128 -9.91 -3.12 -2.66
CA CYS A 128 -9.16 -3.90 -3.64
C CYS A 128 -9.78 -3.88 -5.05
N ASP A 129 -11.11 -3.86 -5.16
CA ASP A 129 -11.82 -3.81 -6.45
C ASP A 129 -11.59 -2.46 -7.17
N VAL A 130 -11.53 -1.37 -6.40
CA VAL A 130 -11.22 -0.04 -6.91
C VAL A 130 -9.75 0.05 -7.33
N LEU A 131 -8.83 -0.52 -6.55
CA LEU A 131 -7.42 -0.64 -6.94
C LEU A 131 -7.23 -1.39 -8.25
N ALA A 132 -7.97 -2.48 -8.45
CA ALA A 132 -7.87 -3.28 -9.68
C ALA A 132 -8.28 -2.47 -10.92
N THR A 133 -9.24 -1.57 -10.81
CA THR A 133 -9.72 -0.73 -11.92
C THR A 133 -8.93 0.57 -12.11
N GLY A 134 -8.42 1.16 -11.03
CA GLY A 134 -7.69 2.43 -11.02
C GLY A 134 -8.56 3.67 -11.25
N SER A 135 -9.85 3.49 -11.52
CA SER A 135 -10.78 4.60 -11.80
C SER A 135 -12.20 4.29 -11.34
N VAL A 136 -12.95 5.33 -11.06
CA VAL A 136 -14.39 5.25 -10.76
C VAL A 136 -15.13 6.24 -11.66
N ALA A 137 -16.15 5.77 -12.36
CA ALA A 137 -16.92 6.56 -13.35
C ALA A 137 -16.02 7.27 -14.38
N GLY A 138 -14.93 6.63 -14.82
CA GLY A 138 -13.99 7.16 -15.80
C GLY A 138 -13.00 8.22 -15.26
N ARG A 139 -13.00 8.48 -13.95
CA ARG A 139 -12.06 9.39 -13.30
C ARG A 139 -11.01 8.61 -12.53
N PRO A 140 -9.71 8.95 -12.65
CA PRO A 140 -8.67 8.40 -11.78
C PRO A 140 -9.05 8.55 -10.30
N VAL A 141 -8.77 7.53 -9.49
CA VAL A 141 -8.97 7.63 -8.05
C VAL A 141 -7.79 8.31 -7.39
N ASP A 142 -8.07 9.08 -6.33
CA ASP A 142 -7.04 9.70 -5.51
C ASP A 142 -6.38 8.65 -4.62
N VAL A 143 -5.05 8.65 -4.61
CA VAL A 143 -4.23 7.85 -3.70
C VAL A 143 -3.53 8.79 -2.74
N PHE A 144 -4.05 8.92 -1.55
CA PHE A 144 -3.43 9.72 -0.51
C PHE A 144 -2.15 9.03 -0.02
N MET A 145 -1.06 9.80 0.14
CA MET A 145 0.21 9.29 0.63
C MET A 145 0.87 10.23 1.63
N ALA A 146 1.63 9.64 2.56
CA ALA A 146 2.40 10.35 3.57
C ALA A 146 3.80 9.72 3.71
N GLY A 147 4.83 10.55 3.88
CA GLY A 147 6.21 10.08 4.05
C GLY A 147 7.15 11.25 4.32
N ASP A 148 8.28 10.99 4.99
CA ASP A 148 9.22 12.03 5.38
C ASP A 148 10.21 12.37 4.26
N ASP A 149 10.60 11.39 3.45
CA ASP A 149 11.57 11.60 2.37
C ASP A 149 10.89 12.07 1.08
N ALA A 150 11.32 13.22 0.57
CA ALA A 150 10.72 13.84 -0.61
C ALA A 150 11.00 13.03 -1.90
N GLN A 151 12.16 12.37 -2.00
CA GLN A 151 12.50 11.57 -3.19
C GLN A 151 11.71 10.26 -3.19
N ALA A 152 11.55 9.62 -2.03
CA ALA A 152 10.70 8.45 -1.90
C ALA A 152 9.25 8.77 -2.28
N LYS A 153 8.68 9.90 -1.81
CA LYS A 153 7.34 10.34 -2.22
C LYS A 153 7.25 10.62 -3.71
N ALA A 154 8.25 11.24 -4.31
CA ALA A 154 8.29 11.48 -5.76
C ALA A 154 8.30 10.15 -6.55
N HIS A 155 9.06 9.14 -6.12
CA HIS A 155 9.05 7.80 -6.72
C HIS A 155 7.67 7.15 -6.61
N VAL A 156 7.03 7.25 -5.43
CA VAL A 156 5.67 6.71 -5.21
C VAL A 156 4.65 7.45 -6.07
N SER A 157 4.77 8.77 -6.24
CA SER A 157 3.88 9.54 -7.14
C SER A 157 3.96 9.04 -8.58
N VAL A 158 5.16 8.89 -9.13
CA VAL A 158 5.37 8.34 -10.49
C VAL A 158 4.80 6.92 -10.61
N PHE A 159 4.97 6.11 -9.58
CA PHE A 159 4.37 4.78 -9.55
C PHE A 159 2.84 4.85 -9.56
N ILE A 160 2.21 5.66 -8.71
CA ILE A 160 0.76 5.84 -8.65
C ILE A 160 0.21 6.33 -10.01
N GLU A 161 0.87 7.29 -10.64
CA GLU A 161 0.51 7.78 -11.98
C GLU A 161 0.58 6.68 -13.04
N SER A 162 1.58 5.81 -12.98
CA SER A 162 1.71 4.66 -13.87
C SER A 162 0.55 3.67 -13.74
N LEU A 163 -0.12 3.65 -12.58
CA LEU A 163 -1.34 2.86 -12.34
C LEU A 163 -2.60 3.52 -12.92
N GLY A 164 -2.49 4.74 -13.50
CA GLY A 164 -3.63 5.54 -13.95
C GLY A 164 -4.43 6.12 -12.79
N MET A 165 -3.80 6.34 -11.64
CA MET A 165 -4.36 6.93 -10.43
C MET A 165 -3.74 8.31 -10.18
N HIS A 166 -4.33 9.09 -9.27
CA HIS A 166 -3.90 10.44 -8.94
C HIS A 166 -3.20 10.48 -7.57
N PRO A 167 -1.89 10.79 -7.49
CA PRO A 167 -1.18 10.88 -6.22
C PRO A 167 -1.54 12.15 -5.45
N MET A 168 -1.83 12.02 -4.17
CA MET A 168 -2.19 13.10 -3.26
C MET A 168 -1.28 13.07 -2.03
N ASP A 169 -0.20 13.88 -2.06
CA ASP A 169 0.72 14.00 -0.93
C ASP A 169 0.07 14.80 0.21
N VAL A 170 -0.11 14.16 1.37
CA VAL A 170 -0.69 14.80 2.56
C VAL A 170 0.37 15.23 3.59
N GLY A 171 1.66 15.11 3.25
CA GLY A 171 2.75 15.60 4.09
C GLY A 171 3.62 14.52 4.73
N PRO A 172 4.21 14.80 5.91
CA PRO A 172 5.18 13.91 6.54
C PRO A 172 4.53 12.62 7.09
N LEU A 173 5.36 11.63 7.42
CA LEU A 173 4.91 10.30 7.86
C LEU A 173 3.90 10.29 9.01
N PRO A 174 3.95 11.20 10.01
CA PRO A 174 2.89 11.29 11.02
C PRO A 174 1.48 11.49 10.47
N MET A 175 1.34 12.05 9.26
CA MET A 175 0.04 12.16 8.56
C MET A 175 -0.56 10.81 8.18
N ALA A 176 0.22 9.73 8.22
CA ALA A 176 -0.30 8.37 8.03
C ALA A 176 -1.44 8.04 9.01
N ARG A 177 -1.41 8.62 10.23
CA ARG A 177 -2.50 8.47 11.19
C ARG A 177 -3.82 9.05 10.67
N ALA A 178 -3.77 10.18 9.97
CA ALA A 178 -4.97 10.76 9.34
C ALA A 178 -5.52 9.84 8.25
N LEU A 179 -4.65 9.19 7.46
CA LEU A 179 -5.05 8.22 6.43
C LEU A 179 -5.67 6.95 7.03
N GLU A 180 -5.17 6.49 8.18
CA GLU A 180 -5.74 5.38 8.92
C GLU A 180 -7.10 5.75 9.53
N ASN A 181 -7.24 6.97 10.05
CA ASN A 181 -8.54 7.50 10.50
C ASN A 181 -9.55 7.61 9.35
N ALA A 182 -9.10 7.99 8.15
CA ALA A 182 -9.94 8.02 6.96
C ALA A 182 -10.50 6.63 6.63
N THR A 183 -9.68 5.58 6.74
CA THR A 183 -10.17 4.19 6.59
C THR A 183 -11.16 3.81 7.69
N LEU A 184 -10.90 4.20 8.94
CA LEU A 184 -11.85 3.94 10.04
C LEU A 184 -13.19 4.64 9.81
N LEU A 185 -13.17 5.89 9.30
CA LEU A 185 -14.37 6.61 8.88
C LEU A 185 -15.11 5.87 7.75
N GLN A 186 -14.39 5.39 6.73
CA GLN A 186 -14.99 4.61 5.64
C GLN A 186 -15.69 3.35 6.17
N LEU A 187 -15.04 2.60 7.06
CA LEU A 187 -15.62 1.41 7.69
C LEU A 187 -16.89 1.75 8.49
N GLY A 188 -16.89 2.84 9.22
CA GLY A 188 -18.08 3.35 9.91
C GLY A 188 -19.21 3.67 8.95
N LEU A 189 -18.94 4.39 7.85
CA LEU A 189 -19.92 4.69 6.82
C LEU A 189 -20.46 3.43 6.14
N ILE A 190 -19.59 2.48 5.80
CA ILE A 190 -19.98 1.20 5.20
C ILE A 190 -20.89 0.43 6.15
N THR A 191 -20.54 0.36 7.42
CA THR A 191 -21.28 -0.42 8.42
C THR A 191 -22.65 0.18 8.75
N HIS A 192 -22.72 1.50 8.90
CA HIS A 192 -23.93 2.14 9.43
C HIS A 192 -24.82 2.74 8.34
N THR A 193 -24.28 3.24 7.24
CA THR A 193 -25.05 4.05 6.28
C THR A 193 -25.03 3.50 4.86
N VAL A 194 -23.85 3.37 4.25
CA VAL A 194 -23.72 3.14 2.80
C VAL A 194 -24.00 1.70 2.41
N LYS A 195 -23.62 0.72 3.25
CA LYS A 195 -23.78 -0.73 3.02
C LYS A 195 -23.10 -1.22 1.74
N ASN A 196 -22.05 -0.52 1.27
CA ASN A 196 -21.30 -0.87 0.08
C ASN A 196 -19.78 -0.76 0.39
N THR A 197 -19.05 -1.82 0.18
CA THR A 197 -17.61 -1.91 0.48
C THR A 197 -16.72 -1.14 -0.52
N ASN A 198 -17.25 -0.75 -1.68
CA ASN A 198 -16.53 0.02 -2.69
C ASN A 198 -16.66 1.55 -2.47
N LEU A 199 -16.81 1.97 -1.21
CA LEU A 199 -16.76 3.37 -0.83
C LEU A 199 -15.32 3.89 -0.92
N ILE A 200 -15.13 5.00 -1.61
CA ILE A 200 -13.86 5.74 -1.69
C ILE A 200 -14.01 7.14 -1.10
N LEU A 201 -12.89 7.70 -0.66
CA LEU A 201 -12.74 9.12 -0.36
C LEU A 201 -11.92 9.75 -1.48
N GLY A 202 -12.27 10.96 -1.88
CA GLY A 202 -11.55 11.71 -2.89
C GLY A 202 -11.59 13.21 -2.58
N ALA A 203 -10.69 13.98 -3.19
CA ALA A 203 -10.65 15.43 -3.06
C ALA A 203 -11.30 16.08 -4.28
N SER A 204 -12.09 17.14 -4.05
CA SER A 204 -12.63 17.99 -5.12
C SER A 204 -12.42 19.44 -4.77
N ILE A 205 -11.86 20.19 -5.71
CA ILE A 205 -11.72 21.65 -5.59
C ILE A 205 -12.95 22.26 -6.24
N LEU A 206 -13.71 23.01 -5.45
CA LEU A 206 -14.85 23.79 -5.94
C LEU A 206 -14.31 25.16 -6.37
N SER A 207 -14.44 25.46 -7.65
CA SER A 207 -14.10 26.77 -8.24
C SER A 207 -15.31 27.69 -8.30
#